data_ae0240f420eb2f54f8934f8b9dac65b0
#
_entry.id   ae0240f420eb2f54f8934f8b9dac65b0
#
_cell.length_a   1.000
_cell.length_b   1.000
_cell.length_c   1.000
_cell.angle_alpha   90.00
_cell.angle_beta   90.00
_cell.angle_gamma   90.00
#
_symmetry.space_group_name_H-M   'P 1'
#
loop_
_entity.id
_entity.type
_entity.pdbx_description
1 polymer ?
#
loop_
_entity_poly.entity_id
_entity_poly.type
_entity_poly.pdbx_seq_one_letter_code
_entity_poly.pdbx_strand_id
1 'polypeptide(L)'
;SVAVADVEVVEFAEQTTTSLTLICPELAEGEYTVTGKTKTGESIQFYANGEVTTEQKVTISSEKALWEGHHYVSWDKADGDPNKSYNLIPQEVMTALKPGTILRVYYSIEPTAEYHQMQLATGWWTGLMDKIEFSEDGVYELIITQEVIDKINAEAGFLCVGHGYYVDLVTVQ
;
A
#
# COMPACT_ATOMS: atom_id res chain seq x y z
N SER A 1 26.85 -3.00 14.42
CA SER A 1 26.18 -1.78 13.94
C SER A 1 25.33 -2.11 12.71
N VAL A 2 24.30 -1.33 12.48
CA VAL A 2 23.49 -1.34 11.27
C VAL A 2 23.44 0.10 10.75
N ALA A 3 23.49 0.27 9.45
CA ALA A 3 23.41 1.58 8.81
C ALA A 3 22.40 1.56 7.67
N VAL A 4 21.73 2.70 7.47
CA VAL A 4 20.86 2.98 6.31
C VAL A 4 21.46 4.19 5.61
N ALA A 5 21.89 4.04 4.37
CA ALA A 5 22.58 5.10 3.60
C ALA A 5 23.77 5.73 4.35
N ASP A 6 24.62 4.90 4.96
CA ASP A 6 25.76 5.31 5.79
C ASP A 6 25.41 6.06 7.10
N VAL A 7 24.13 6.24 7.40
CA VAL A 7 23.67 6.75 8.71
C VAL A 7 23.53 5.57 9.67
N GLU A 8 24.28 5.62 10.77
CA GLU A 8 24.22 4.56 11.78
C GLU A 8 22.86 4.56 12.48
N VAL A 9 22.21 3.37 12.54
CA VAL A 9 20.98 3.19 13.31
C VAL A 9 21.33 3.04 14.77
N VAL A 10 20.84 3.95 15.60
CA VAL A 10 21.14 3.99 17.05
C VAL A 10 19.99 3.46 17.90
N GLU A 11 18.78 3.36 17.33
CA GLU A 11 17.58 2.88 18.03
C GLU A 11 16.98 1.65 17.34
N PHE A 12 16.56 0.70 18.16
CA PHE A 12 15.97 -0.56 17.72
C PHE A 12 14.67 -0.80 18.47
N ALA A 13 13.57 -1.04 17.73
CA ALA A 13 12.28 -1.37 18.33
C ALA A 13 12.27 -2.81 18.88
N GLU A 14 12.94 -3.74 18.19
CA GLU A 14 13.08 -5.13 18.61
C GLU A 14 14.43 -5.70 18.15
N GLN A 15 15.01 -6.55 18.98
CA GLN A 15 16.25 -7.23 18.67
C GLN A 15 16.20 -8.67 19.16
N THR A 16 16.24 -9.62 18.25
CA THR A 16 16.29 -11.06 18.54
C THR A 16 17.53 -11.67 17.88
N THR A 17 17.70 -12.99 17.99
CA THR A 17 18.78 -13.72 17.31
C THR A 17 18.54 -13.89 15.81
N THR A 18 17.30 -13.71 15.34
CA THR A 18 16.88 -13.98 13.96
C THR A 18 16.14 -12.80 13.30
N SER A 19 15.77 -11.79 14.06
CA SER A 19 15.10 -10.60 13.56
C SER A 19 15.62 -9.33 14.23
N LEU A 20 15.53 -8.24 13.49
CA LEU A 20 15.95 -6.91 13.93
C LEU A 20 14.96 -5.89 13.39
N THR A 21 14.23 -5.23 14.28
CA THR A 21 13.35 -4.13 13.92
C THR A 21 14.04 -2.82 14.23
N LEU A 22 14.30 -2.04 13.19
CA LEU A 22 15.00 -0.76 13.26
C LEU A 22 14.02 0.38 13.47
N ILE A 23 14.42 1.38 14.24
CA ILE A 23 13.81 2.70 14.17
C ILE A 23 14.58 3.47 13.10
N CYS A 24 13.90 3.77 11.99
CA CYS A 24 14.54 4.42 10.86
C CYS A 24 14.97 5.85 11.25
N PRO A 25 16.23 6.25 10.98
CA PRO A 25 16.64 7.64 11.15
C PRO A 25 15.86 8.56 10.22
N GLU A 26 15.79 9.85 10.53
CA GLU A 26 15.17 10.83 9.63
C GLU A 26 15.98 10.93 8.33
N LEU A 27 15.40 10.38 7.25
CA LEU A 27 15.96 10.41 5.91
C LEU A 27 14.95 11.07 4.95
N ALA A 28 15.44 11.69 3.91
CA ALA A 28 14.61 12.17 2.81
C ALA A 28 13.96 10.97 2.10
N GLU A 29 12.94 11.23 1.29
CA GLU A 29 12.37 10.19 0.43
C GLU A 29 13.40 9.66 -0.55
N GLY A 30 13.39 8.34 -0.77
CA GLY A 30 14.34 7.70 -1.68
C GLY A 30 14.55 6.23 -1.40
N GLU A 31 15.30 5.57 -2.29
CA GLU A 31 15.77 4.20 -2.10
C GLU A 31 17.12 4.21 -1.38
N TYR A 32 17.23 3.43 -0.34
CA TYR A 32 18.43 3.34 0.49
C TYR A 32 18.88 1.89 0.66
N THR A 33 20.18 1.71 0.86
CA THR A 33 20.75 0.40 1.16
C THR A 33 20.95 0.25 2.67
N VAL A 34 20.42 -0.84 3.22
CA VAL A 34 20.69 -1.25 4.61
C VAL A 34 21.85 -2.22 4.61
N THR A 35 22.84 -1.94 5.42
CA THR A 35 23.98 -2.81 5.68
C THR A 35 24.17 -3.01 7.18
N GLY A 36 24.92 -4.02 7.57
CA GLY A 36 25.21 -4.23 9.00
C GLY A 36 26.48 -5.03 9.21
N LYS A 37 27.05 -4.88 10.42
CA LYS A 37 28.18 -5.64 10.88
C LYS A 37 27.96 -6.21 12.28
N THR A 38 28.43 -7.43 12.48
CA THR A 38 28.49 -8.08 13.79
C THR A 38 29.50 -7.38 14.71
N LYS A 39 29.54 -7.77 15.97
CA LYS A 39 30.56 -7.28 16.91
C LYS A 39 31.98 -7.69 16.50
N THR A 40 32.12 -8.74 15.70
CA THR A 40 33.40 -9.24 15.18
C THR A 40 33.78 -8.59 13.84
N GLY A 41 32.93 -7.70 13.31
CA GLY A 41 33.20 -6.96 12.08
C GLY A 41 32.75 -7.66 10.79
N GLU A 42 32.14 -8.83 10.89
CA GLU A 42 31.60 -9.57 9.75
C GLU A 42 30.30 -8.92 9.27
N SER A 43 30.02 -8.95 7.95
CA SER A 43 28.77 -8.44 7.41
C SER A 43 27.58 -9.27 7.88
N ILE A 44 26.50 -8.59 8.28
CA ILE A 44 25.22 -9.24 8.58
C ILE A 44 24.66 -9.77 7.26
N GLN A 45 24.09 -10.97 7.31
CA GLN A 45 23.40 -11.57 6.18
C GLN A 45 21.90 -11.33 6.33
N PHE A 46 21.29 -10.82 5.26
CA PHE A 46 19.85 -10.69 5.13
C PHE A 46 19.31 -11.83 4.28
N TYR A 47 18.14 -12.33 4.63
CA TYR A 47 17.45 -13.35 3.87
C TYR A 47 16.18 -12.74 3.26
N ALA A 48 16.14 -12.63 1.95
CA ALA A 48 15.00 -12.08 1.19
C ALA A 48 14.76 -12.89 -0.09
N ASN A 49 13.50 -13.21 -0.35
CA ASN A 49 13.07 -13.91 -1.58
C ASN A 49 13.83 -15.23 -1.88
N GLY A 50 14.23 -15.95 -0.82
CA GLY A 50 14.98 -17.21 -0.96
C GLY A 50 16.49 -17.06 -1.16
N GLU A 51 17.00 -15.83 -1.16
CA GLU A 51 18.43 -15.53 -1.34
C GLU A 51 19.03 -14.91 -0.09
N VAL A 52 20.34 -15.12 0.09
CA VAL A 52 21.14 -14.51 1.14
C VAL A 52 21.96 -13.36 0.54
N THR A 53 21.84 -12.18 1.12
CA THR A 53 22.58 -10.97 0.69
C THR A 53 23.21 -10.28 1.91
N THR A 54 24.21 -9.45 1.70
CA THR A 54 24.79 -8.58 2.72
C THR A 54 24.24 -7.15 2.70
N GLU A 55 23.34 -6.89 1.77
CA GLU A 55 22.68 -5.60 1.59
C GLU A 55 21.18 -5.82 1.40
N GLN A 56 20.36 -4.97 1.97
CA GLN A 56 18.91 -4.94 1.76
C GLN A 56 18.51 -3.53 1.30
N LYS A 57 17.70 -3.45 0.25
CA LYS A 57 17.14 -2.18 -0.18
C LYS A 57 15.85 -1.88 0.57
N VAL A 58 15.70 -0.62 0.97
CA VAL A 58 14.50 -0.08 1.59
C VAL A 58 14.13 1.24 0.91
N THR A 59 12.84 1.47 0.75
CA THR A 59 12.32 2.74 0.24
C THR A 59 11.78 3.55 1.40
N ILE A 60 12.27 4.77 1.55
CA ILE A 60 11.69 5.78 2.45
C ILE A 60 10.72 6.60 1.62
N SER A 61 9.46 6.60 2.00
CA SER A 61 8.40 7.35 1.34
C SER A 61 7.57 8.08 2.39
N SER A 62 7.05 9.25 2.03
CA SER A 62 6.03 9.94 2.83
C SER A 62 4.66 9.26 2.73
N GLU A 63 4.50 8.30 1.83
CA GLU A 63 3.29 7.52 1.70
C GLU A 63 3.04 6.67 2.93
N LYS A 64 1.83 6.80 3.47
CA LYS A 64 1.35 5.98 4.58
C LYS A 64 0.38 4.94 4.05
N ALA A 65 0.64 3.66 4.31
CA ALA A 65 -0.30 2.59 3.99
C ALA A 65 -1.58 2.72 4.84
N LEU A 66 -2.72 2.67 4.16
CA LEU A 66 -4.05 2.54 4.77
C LEU A 66 -4.53 1.09 4.76
N TRP A 67 -4.13 0.36 3.74
CA TRP A 67 -4.43 -1.05 3.57
C TRP A 67 -3.37 -1.73 2.70
N GLU A 68 -3.07 -2.99 2.98
CA GLU A 68 -2.13 -3.83 2.23
C GLU A 68 -2.67 -5.25 2.15
N GLY A 69 -2.54 -5.90 0.99
CA GLY A 69 -2.99 -7.26 0.77
C GLY A 69 -2.88 -7.66 -0.70
N HIS A 70 -3.76 -8.57 -1.12
CA HIS A 70 -3.92 -8.99 -2.53
C HIS A 70 -5.38 -9.42 -2.69
N HIS A 71 -6.28 -8.44 -2.83
CA HIS A 71 -7.72 -8.66 -2.80
C HIS A 71 -8.32 -8.62 -4.19
N TYR A 72 -8.84 -9.77 -4.66
CA TYR A 72 -9.52 -9.84 -5.96
C TYR A 72 -10.81 -9.05 -5.96
N VAL A 73 -11.07 -8.33 -7.05
CA VAL A 73 -12.27 -7.51 -7.24
C VAL A 73 -12.99 -7.92 -8.53
N SER A 74 -14.28 -8.29 -8.39
CA SER A 74 -15.13 -8.58 -9.53
C SER A 74 -16.60 -8.38 -9.20
N TRP A 75 -17.30 -7.52 -9.93
CA TRP A 75 -18.77 -7.37 -9.81
C TRP A 75 -19.58 -8.51 -10.40
N ASP A 76 -18.96 -9.46 -11.11
CA ASP A 76 -19.62 -10.67 -11.62
C ASP A 76 -19.85 -11.71 -10.51
N LYS A 77 -19.28 -11.52 -9.32
CA LYS A 77 -19.51 -12.39 -8.19
C LYS A 77 -20.92 -12.21 -7.61
N ALA A 78 -21.41 -13.24 -6.93
CA ALA A 78 -22.72 -13.21 -6.27
C ALA A 78 -22.77 -12.17 -5.13
N ASP A 79 -23.97 -11.71 -4.80
CA ASP A 79 -24.16 -10.84 -3.65
C ASP A 79 -23.70 -11.54 -2.36
N GLY A 80 -22.91 -10.84 -1.57
CA GLY A 80 -22.30 -11.37 -0.35
C GLY A 80 -20.96 -12.07 -0.54
N ASP A 81 -20.50 -12.30 -1.77
CA ASP A 81 -19.13 -12.75 -2.04
C ASP A 81 -18.16 -11.60 -1.72
N PRO A 82 -17.13 -11.81 -0.88
CA PRO A 82 -16.17 -10.77 -0.55
C PRO A 82 -15.42 -10.24 -1.78
N ASN A 83 -15.29 -11.02 -2.83
CA ASN A 83 -14.65 -10.61 -4.08
C ASN A 83 -15.59 -9.89 -5.05
N LYS A 84 -16.89 -9.75 -4.73
CA LYS A 84 -17.83 -9.04 -5.60
C LYS A 84 -17.46 -7.59 -5.78
N SER A 85 -17.04 -6.95 -4.72
CA SER A 85 -17.04 -5.51 -4.69
C SER A 85 -15.73 -4.88 -4.30
N TYR A 86 -14.94 -5.40 -3.34
CA TYR A 86 -14.18 -4.36 -2.74
C TYR A 86 -13.18 -4.75 -1.70
N ASN A 87 -12.32 -3.83 -1.61
CA ASN A 87 -11.57 -3.57 -0.44
C ASN A 87 -12.19 -2.35 0.25
N LEU A 88 -12.87 -2.54 1.36
CA LEU A 88 -13.48 -1.46 2.12
C LEU A 88 -12.44 -0.84 3.05
N ILE A 89 -12.20 0.45 2.87
CA ILE A 89 -11.47 1.24 3.86
C ILE A 89 -12.51 1.92 4.77
N PRO A 90 -12.42 1.74 6.10
CA PRO A 90 -13.40 2.30 7.04
C PRO A 90 -13.57 3.81 6.90
N GLN A 91 -14.79 4.27 7.10
CA GLN A 91 -15.16 5.68 7.01
C GLN A 91 -14.28 6.58 7.88
N GLU A 92 -13.96 6.14 9.08
CA GLU A 92 -13.17 6.90 10.06
C GLU A 92 -11.76 7.22 9.52
N VAL A 93 -11.18 6.30 8.75
CA VAL A 93 -9.88 6.50 8.11
C VAL A 93 -9.99 7.56 7.02
N MET A 94 -11.00 7.45 6.16
CA MET A 94 -11.18 8.36 5.02
C MET A 94 -11.55 9.77 5.47
N THR A 95 -12.43 9.92 6.45
CA THR A 95 -12.85 11.23 6.96
C THR A 95 -11.78 11.94 7.79
N ALA A 96 -10.75 11.23 8.23
CA ALA A 96 -9.58 11.82 8.88
C ALA A 96 -8.60 12.47 7.88
N LEU A 97 -8.75 12.17 6.57
CA LEU A 97 -7.93 12.76 5.52
C LEU A 97 -8.31 14.23 5.29
N LYS A 98 -7.36 14.99 4.77
CA LYS A 98 -7.56 16.41 4.46
C LYS A 98 -7.73 16.60 2.96
N PRO A 99 -8.47 17.62 2.52
CA PRO A 99 -8.47 18.02 1.13
C PRO A 99 -7.05 18.30 0.63
N GLY A 100 -6.72 17.78 -0.56
CA GLY A 100 -5.39 17.85 -1.16
C GLY A 100 -4.53 16.62 -0.90
N THR A 101 -4.92 15.71 0.02
CA THR A 101 -4.27 14.41 0.16
C THR A 101 -4.39 13.62 -1.15
N ILE A 102 -3.33 12.94 -1.55
CA ILE A 102 -3.32 12.02 -2.69
C ILE A 102 -3.51 10.61 -2.13
N LEU A 103 -4.61 9.97 -2.50
CA LEU A 103 -4.86 8.55 -2.25
C LEU A 103 -4.37 7.76 -3.47
N ARG A 104 -3.54 6.73 -3.25
CA ARG A 104 -3.08 5.82 -4.29
C ARG A 104 -3.64 4.43 -4.08
N VAL A 105 -4.16 3.85 -5.15
CA VAL A 105 -4.56 2.44 -5.21
C VAL A 105 -3.61 1.72 -6.15
N TYR A 106 -2.76 0.88 -5.61
CA TYR A 106 -1.88 -0.01 -6.35
C TYR A 106 -2.65 -1.28 -6.69
N TYR A 107 -2.59 -1.69 -7.93
CA TYR A 107 -3.34 -2.83 -8.41
C TYR A 107 -2.54 -3.68 -9.40
N SER A 108 -2.86 -4.96 -9.42
CA SER A 108 -2.39 -5.91 -10.42
C SER A 108 -3.56 -6.56 -11.15
N ILE A 109 -3.34 -6.96 -12.38
CA ILE A 109 -4.37 -7.58 -13.20
C ILE A 109 -4.54 -9.08 -12.86
N GLU A 110 -5.78 -9.60 -13.01
CA GLU A 110 -6.03 -11.03 -13.10
C GLU A 110 -5.87 -11.45 -14.58
N PRO A 111 -4.78 -12.15 -14.97
CA PRO A 111 -4.46 -12.38 -16.38
C PRO A 111 -5.50 -13.20 -17.15
N THR A 112 -6.37 -13.91 -16.43
CA THR A 112 -7.41 -14.77 -17.03
C THR A 112 -8.76 -14.08 -17.18
N ALA A 113 -8.90 -12.85 -16.66
CA ALA A 113 -10.11 -12.08 -16.80
C ALA A 113 -10.30 -11.56 -18.24
N GLU A 114 -11.53 -11.51 -18.71
CA GLU A 114 -11.84 -11.06 -20.07
C GLU A 114 -11.58 -9.55 -20.27
N TYR A 115 -11.66 -8.78 -19.19
CA TYR A 115 -11.39 -7.34 -19.18
C TYR A 115 -10.99 -6.88 -17.78
N HIS A 116 -10.40 -5.69 -17.68
CA HIS A 116 -10.01 -5.10 -16.40
C HIS A 116 -10.59 -3.70 -16.31
N GLN A 117 -11.37 -3.46 -15.27
CA GLN A 117 -12.02 -2.19 -15.05
C GLN A 117 -12.07 -1.87 -13.56
N MET A 118 -11.78 -0.61 -13.20
CA MET A 118 -11.87 -0.11 -11.83
C MET A 118 -12.76 1.11 -11.76
N GLN A 119 -13.46 1.23 -10.65
CA GLN A 119 -14.07 2.45 -10.17
C GLN A 119 -13.83 2.57 -8.65
N LEU A 120 -13.48 3.74 -8.19
CA LEU A 120 -13.47 4.06 -6.77
C LEU A 120 -14.85 4.61 -6.40
N ALA A 121 -15.39 4.16 -5.30
CA ALA A 121 -16.75 4.44 -4.89
C ALA A 121 -16.86 4.60 -3.35
N THR A 122 -17.99 5.14 -2.91
CA THR A 122 -18.36 5.13 -1.50
C THR A 122 -18.87 3.76 -1.05
N GLY A 123 -19.07 3.56 0.25
CA GLY A 123 -19.66 2.34 0.80
C GLY A 123 -21.06 2.02 0.28
N TRP A 124 -21.75 2.97 -0.33
CA TRP A 124 -23.05 2.78 -0.99
C TRP A 124 -22.94 2.71 -2.52
N TRP A 125 -21.73 2.50 -3.05
CA TRP A 125 -21.48 2.36 -4.48
C TRP A 125 -21.64 3.65 -5.31
N THR A 126 -21.71 4.81 -4.67
CA THR A 126 -21.66 6.08 -5.39
C THR A 126 -20.24 6.32 -5.91
N GLY A 127 -20.10 6.48 -7.22
CA GLY A 127 -18.80 6.70 -7.86
C GLY A 127 -18.11 7.97 -7.37
N LEU A 128 -16.83 7.86 -7.07
CA LEU A 128 -15.94 8.97 -6.72
C LEU A 128 -15.09 9.42 -7.92
N MET A 129 -15.06 8.60 -8.95
CA MET A 129 -14.39 8.84 -10.23
C MET A 129 -15.13 8.12 -11.35
N ASP A 130 -14.83 8.47 -12.58
CA ASP A 130 -15.27 7.71 -13.76
C ASP A 130 -14.58 6.35 -13.78
N LYS A 131 -15.25 5.35 -14.37
CA LYS A 131 -14.64 4.04 -14.58
C LYS A 131 -13.43 4.15 -15.50
N ILE A 132 -12.38 3.44 -15.16
CA ILE A 132 -11.20 3.29 -15.99
C ILE A 132 -11.01 1.84 -16.43
N GLU A 133 -10.45 1.65 -17.61
CA GLU A 133 -10.00 0.36 -18.12
C GLU A 133 -8.48 0.37 -18.22
N PHE A 134 -7.87 -0.81 -17.99
CA PHE A 134 -6.42 -0.96 -18.02
C PHE A 134 -6.06 -2.38 -18.47
N SER A 135 -4.79 -2.58 -18.89
CA SER A 135 -4.29 -3.84 -19.42
C SER A 135 -3.01 -4.33 -18.75
N GLU A 136 -2.53 -3.61 -17.75
CA GLU A 136 -1.30 -3.91 -17.01
C GLU A 136 -1.44 -3.46 -15.55
N ASP A 137 -0.55 -3.96 -14.70
CA ASP A 137 -0.44 -3.54 -13.31
C ASP A 137 -0.15 -2.05 -13.24
N GLY A 138 -0.60 -1.39 -12.16
CA GLY A 138 -0.43 0.05 -12.08
C GLY A 138 -0.81 0.66 -10.74
N VAL A 139 -0.89 1.98 -10.77
CA VAL A 139 -1.35 2.79 -9.65
C VAL A 139 -2.35 3.83 -10.15
N TYR A 140 -3.46 3.96 -9.42
CA TYR A 140 -4.42 5.02 -9.64
C TYR A 140 -4.32 6.05 -8.52
N GLU A 141 -4.28 7.34 -8.88
CA GLU A 141 -4.24 8.45 -7.94
C GLU A 141 -5.59 9.16 -7.89
N LEU A 142 -6.13 9.30 -6.69
CA LEU A 142 -7.31 10.10 -6.40
C LEU A 142 -6.93 11.27 -5.49
N ILE A 143 -7.14 12.49 -5.96
CA ILE A 143 -7.02 13.67 -5.11
C ILE A 143 -8.25 13.76 -4.21
N ILE A 144 -8.05 13.69 -2.91
CA ILE A 144 -9.11 13.82 -1.91
C ILE A 144 -9.54 15.29 -1.84
N THR A 145 -10.76 15.56 -2.26
CA THR A 145 -11.39 16.88 -2.16
C THR A 145 -12.36 16.91 -0.96
N GLN A 146 -12.80 18.09 -0.55
CA GLN A 146 -13.84 18.19 0.46
C GLN A 146 -15.13 17.48 0.01
N GLU A 147 -15.47 17.55 -1.27
CA GLU A 147 -16.63 16.83 -1.82
C GLU A 147 -16.51 15.31 -1.68
N VAL A 148 -15.31 14.75 -1.94
CA VAL A 148 -15.03 13.32 -1.75
C VAL A 148 -15.21 12.94 -0.28
N ILE A 149 -14.67 13.73 0.65
CA ILE A 149 -14.81 13.50 2.09
C ILE A 149 -16.29 13.54 2.50
N ASP A 150 -17.04 14.52 2.02
CA ASP A 150 -18.46 14.70 2.35
C ASP A 150 -19.29 13.51 1.85
N LYS A 151 -19.03 13.03 0.62
CA LYS A 151 -19.69 11.83 0.07
C LYS A 151 -19.38 10.58 0.89
N ILE A 152 -18.10 10.34 1.19
CA ILE A 152 -17.67 9.19 2.00
C ILE A 152 -18.27 9.25 3.40
N ASN A 153 -18.32 10.44 3.99
CA ASN A 153 -18.90 10.66 5.32
C ASN A 153 -20.41 10.37 5.36
N ALA A 154 -21.12 10.67 4.28
CA ALA A 154 -22.54 10.38 4.14
C ALA A 154 -22.83 8.90 3.83
N GLU A 155 -21.89 8.17 3.21
CA GLU A 155 -22.13 6.89 2.55
C GLU A 155 -21.16 5.76 2.97
N ALA A 156 -20.81 5.69 4.23
CA ALA A 156 -20.21 4.52 4.89
C ALA A 156 -18.86 4.00 4.33
N GLY A 157 -17.92 4.88 3.96
CA GLY A 157 -16.54 4.49 3.68
C GLY A 157 -16.17 4.47 2.20
N PHE A 158 -15.07 3.77 1.87
CA PHE A 158 -14.44 3.78 0.56
C PHE A 158 -14.31 2.37 0.01
N LEU A 159 -14.68 2.19 -1.24
CA LEU A 159 -14.63 0.92 -1.97
C LEU A 159 -13.77 1.05 -3.24
N CYS A 160 -13.06 -0.04 -3.55
CA CYS A 160 -12.58 -0.32 -4.89
C CYS A 160 -13.53 -1.34 -5.53
N VAL A 161 -14.19 -0.97 -6.62
CA VAL A 161 -15.15 -1.82 -7.34
C VAL A 161 -14.71 -2.00 -8.78
N GLY A 162 -15.17 -3.05 -9.44
CA GLY A 162 -14.81 -3.32 -10.82
C GLY A 162 -14.71 -4.80 -11.14
N HIS A 163 -13.82 -5.14 -12.07
CA HIS A 163 -13.67 -6.51 -12.54
C HIS A 163 -12.22 -6.80 -12.94
N GLY A 164 -11.78 -8.04 -12.62
CA GLY A 164 -10.59 -8.66 -13.17
C GLY A 164 -9.25 -8.16 -12.62
N TYR A 165 -9.23 -7.58 -11.44
CA TYR A 165 -7.99 -7.07 -10.85
C TYR A 165 -7.91 -7.35 -9.34
N TYR A 166 -6.72 -7.21 -8.80
CA TYR A 166 -6.45 -7.23 -7.37
C TYR A 166 -6.12 -5.83 -6.88
N VAL A 167 -6.59 -5.47 -5.70
CA VAL A 167 -6.06 -4.36 -4.94
C VAL A 167 -4.90 -4.90 -4.10
N ASP A 168 -3.73 -4.32 -4.22
CA ASP A 168 -2.51 -4.78 -3.55
C ASP A 168 -2.12 -3.89 -2.38
N LEU A 169 -2.28 -2.56 -2.55
CA LEU A 169 -1.92 -1.58 -1.54
C LEU A 169 -2.75 -0.32 -1.73
N VAL A 170 -3.18 0.30 -0.64
CA VAL A 170 -3.77 1.64 -0.66
C VAL A 170 -2.98 2.54 0.27
N THR A 171 -2.50 3.67 -0.25
CA THR A 171 -1.68 4.63 0.50
C THR A 171 -2.26 6.04 0.44
N VAL A 172 -1.74 6.90 1.31
CA VAL A 172 -1.97 8.35 1.28
C VAL A 172 -0.67 9.11 1.44
N GLN A 173 -0.59 10.28 0.77
CA GLN A 173 0.51 11.23 0.84
C GLN A 173 -0.02 12.65 1.05
#